data_1373031e027e0a1c8f2276ccb509d6c1
#
_entry.id   1373031e027e0a1c8f2276ccb509d6c1
#
_cell.length_a   1.000
_cell.length_b   1.000
_cell.length_c   1.000
_cell.angle_alpha   90.00
_cell.angle_beta   90.00
_cell.angle_gamma   90.00
#
_symmetry.space_group_name_H-M   'P 1'
#
loop_
_entity.id
_entity.type
_entity.pdbx_description
1 polymer ?
#
loop_
_entity_poly.entity_id
_entity_poly.type
_entity_poly.pdbx_seq_one_letter_code
_entity_poly.pdbx_strand_id
1 'polypeptide(L)'
;MRKAEIDDILSAMLDSHDNVSDLNVTVDRPLQVESNGELVAVPVTPPVETLTPFQTEIFALNLINGDRRLCEFLVEQGSCDSSYWLPGKARFRVNVFSQRGNISCVLRKLETKIPTLDDLKLPDAFGKMTGEKNGLILVTGATGSGKTTSLAALLNEFNATRSIHIVTLEDPVEYVHPNRKATFNQRELGTDYDSFANGLRAALRQAPKVILVGEMRDRETAELALKASETGHLVLSTLHTVTAGQAINRIVGMFDQEEERQIRQRLADTIRWVVGQRLVPRVGGGRLAVHDILGNTIRSNELILHGESEGKTFYEIQEVGEPFGMMTFDQALVRAYESGMITEDTAVTYATRKAVVQRGIDKVKQGRGEKTTDVEGLKLDWDYNKSVKKK
;
A
#
# COMPACT_ATOMS: atom_id res chain seq x y z
N MET A 1 8.64 -25.45 -26.33
CA MET A 1 9.62 -24.64 -25.55
C MET A 1 9.81 -25.27 -24.19
N ARG A 2 11.05 -25.41 -23.73
CA ARG A 2 11.39 -25.86 -22.38
C ARG A 2 11.45 -24.62 -21.47
N LYS A 3 11.38 -24.80 -20.14
CA LYS A 3 11.46 -23.72 -19.16
C LYS A 3 12.68 -22.80 -19.39
N ALA A 4 13.85 -23.37 -19.65
CA ALA A 4 15.07 -22.60 -19.91
C ALA A 4 14.93 -21.67 -21.14
N GLU A 5 14.23 -22.10 -22.18
CA GLU A 5 14.00 -21.28 -23.37
C GLU A 5 13.02 -20.13 -23.07
N ILE A 6 12.06 -20.32 -22.18
CA ILE A 6 11.18 -19.25 -21.68
C ILE A 6 11.98 -18.25 -20.84
N ASP A 7 12.86 -18.74 -19.94
CA ASP A 7 13.75 -17.90 -19.13
C ASP A 7 14.65 -17.02 -20.02
N ASP A 8 15.21 -17.60 -21.11
CA ASP A 8 16.03 -16.88 -22.07
C ASP A 8 15.22 -15.79 -22.82
N ILE A 9 13.98 -16.11 -23.21
CA ILE A 9 13.09 -15.16 -23.88
C ILE A 9 12.73 -14.01 -22.93
N LEU A 10 12.29 -14.32 -21.69
CA LEU A 10 11.96 -13.31 -20.68
C LEU A 10 13.16 -12.42 -20.37
N SER A 11 14.35 -13.02 -20.29
CA SER A 11 15.60 -12.31 -20.11
C SER A 11 15.88 -11.34 -21.27
N ALA A 12 15.74 -11.77 -22.50
CA ALA A 12 15.91 -10.95 -23.69
C ALA A 12 14.87 -9.82 -23.75
N MET A 13 13.62 -10.08 -23.37
CA MET A 13 12.58 -9.07 -23.30
C MET A 13 12.93 -7.97 -22.28
N LEU A 14 13.44 -8.34 -21.10
CA LEU A 14 13.85 -7.36 -20.06
C LEU A 14 15.04 -6.51 -20.49
N ASP A 15 15.99 -7.10 -21.24
CA ASP A 15 17.22 -6.43 -21.67
C ASP A 15 17.03 -5.63 -22.97
N SER A 16 15.85 -5.70 -23.60
CA SER A 16 15.60 -5.11 -24.92
C SER A 16 15.48 -3.59 -24.90
N HIS A 17 14.97 -3.02 -23.81
CA HIS A 17 14.71 -1.59 -23.65
C HIS A 17 14.97 -1.13 -22.22
N ASP A 18 15.17 0.18 -22.03
CA ASP A 18 15.29 0.79 -20.71
C ASP A 18 13.92 0.84 -19.99
N ASN A 19 13.92 0.77 -18.67
CA ASN A 19 12.73 0.93 -17.83
C ASN A 19 11.54 0.02 -18.21
N VAL A 20 11.82 -1.24 -18.57
CA VAL A 20 10.78 -2.23 -18.86
C VAL A 20 9.96 -2.51 -17.60
N SER A 21 8.64 -2.30 -17.67
CA SER A 21 7.68 -2.54 -16.58
C SER A 21 6.85 -3.79 -16.78
N ASP A 22 6.34 -4.01 -17.98
CA ASP A 22 5.45 -5.13 -18.29
C ASP A 22 5.91 -5.84 -19.57
N LEU A 23 5.72 -7.17 -19.61
CA LEU A 23 5.96 -8.02 -20.77
C LEU A 23 4.63 -8.56 -21.28
N ASN A 24 4.40 -8.46 -22.58
CA ASN A 24 3.16 -8.89 -23.24
C ASN A 24 3.44 -10.01 -24.24
N VAL A 25 2.69 -11.10 -24.09
CA VAL A 25 2.72 -12.27 -24.97
C VAL A 25 1.31 -12.52 -25.49
N THR A 26 1.04 -12.10 -26.71
CA THR A 26 -0.30 -12.10 -27.30
C THR A 26 -0.26 -12.68 -28.71
N VAL A 27 -1.28 -13.45 -29.10
CA VAL A 27 -1.44 -14.02 -30.45
C VAL A 27 -1.51 -12.91 -31.50
N ASP A 28 -0.96 -13.17 -32.68
CA ASP A 28 -0.89 -12.26 -33.84
C ASP A 28 -0.11 -10.95 -33.56
N ARG A 29 0.72 -10.95 -32.54
CA ARG A 29 1.64 -9.87 -32.21
C ARG A 29 3.06 -10.40 -32.00
N PRO A 30 4.10 -9.59 -32.23
CA PRO A 30 5.44 -9.92 -31.75
C PRO A 30 5.47 -9.94 -30.22
N LEU A 31 6.55 -10.42 -29.63
CA LEU A 31 6.84 -10.18 -28.22
C LEU A 31 6.95 -8.67 -28.00
N GLN A 32 6.30 -8.16 -26.95
CA GLN A 32 6.25 -6.72 -26.65
C GLN A 32 6.58 -6.46 -25.19
N VAL A 33 7.16 -5.30 -24.93
CA VAL A 33 7.38 -4.79 -23.57
C VAL A 33 6.79 -3.40 -23.43
N GLU A 34 6.33 -3.05 -22.25
CA GLU A 34 6.04 -1.67 -21.89
C GLU A 34 7.34 -1.02 -21.39
N SER A 35 7.81 0.00 -22.11
CA SER A 35 8.98 0.80 -21.78
C SER A 35 8.59 2.27 -21.72
N ASN A 36 8.83 2.94 -20.59
CA ASN A 36 8.50 4.35 -20.39
C ASN A 36 7.01 4.72 -20.68
N GLY A 37 6.08 3.77 -20.49
CA GLY A 37 4.64 3.95 -20.72
C GLY A 37 4.19 3.66 -22.17
N GLU A 38 5.09 3.20 -23.05
CA GLU A 38 4.77 2.82 -24.42
C GLU A 38 5.02 1.32 -24.64
N LEU A 39 4.11 0.69 -25.40
CA LEU A 39 4.23 -0.72 -25.77
C LEU A 39 5.07 -0.87 -27.04
N VAL A 40 6.24 -1.47 -26.94
CA VAL A 40 7.23 -1.62 -28.01
C VAL A 40 7.53 -3.09 -28.32
N ALA A 41 7.80 -3.39 -29.59
CA ALA A 41 8.16 -4.74 -30.02
C ALA A 41 9.61 -5.07 -29.62
N VAL A 42 9.82 -6.32 -29.19
CA VAL A 42 11.15 -6.82 -28.80
C VAL A 42 11.83 -7.47 -30.01
N PRO A 43 13.03 -7.02 -30.41
CA PRO A 43 13.83 -7.71 -31.41
C PRO A 43 14.39 -9.02 -30.84
N VAL A 44 13.94 -10.16 -31.35
CA VAL A 44 14.48 -11.49 -31.00
C VAL A 44 15.19 -12.13 -32.18
N THR A 45 16.13 -13.01 -31.91
CA THR A 45 16.84 -13.77 -32.94
C THR A 45 16.63 -15.27 -32.74
N PRO A 46 16.04 -16.01 -33.70
CA PRO A 46 15.52 -15.56 -34.98
C PRO A 46 14.29 -14.61 -34.83
N PRO A 47 14.02 -13.72 -35.81
CA PRO A 47 12.91 -12.79 -35.74
C PRO A 47 11.56 -13.51 -35.56
N VAL A 48 10.76 -13.06 -34.61
CA VAL A 48 9.37 -13.50 -34.42
C VAL A 48 8.46 -12.32 -34.81
N GLU A 49 7.91 -12.35 -36.02
CA GLU A 49 7.00 -11.30 -36.48
C GLU A 49 5.67 -11.33 -35.74
N THR A 50 5.12 -12.53 -35.56
CA THR A 50 3.87 -12.74 -34.80
C THR A 50 3.94 -14.07 -34.07
N LEU A 51 3.25 -14.12 -32.91
CA LEU A 51 3.09 -15.34 -32.14
C LEU A 51 1.87 -16.12 -32.61
N THR A 52 2.02 -17.43 -32.79
CA THR A 52 0.93 -18.34 -33.08
C THR A 52 0.17 -18.72 -31.80
N PRO A 53 -1.10 -19.20 -31.91
CA PRO A 53 -1.85 -19.72 -30.75
C PRO A 53 -1.09 -20.78 -29.96
N PHE A 54 -0.41 -21.70 -30.65
CA PHE A 54 0.40 -22.77 -30.03
C PHE A 54 1.59 -22.22 -29.22
N GLN A 55 2.24 -21.17 -29.72
CA GLN A 55 3.36 -20.55 -29.03
C GLN A 55 2.92 -19.85 -27.74
N THR A 56 1.81 -19.10 -27.79
CA THR A 56 1.29 -18.42 -26.60
C THR A 56 0.76 -19.41 -25.55
N GLU A 57 0.13 -20.50 -25.98
CA GLU A 57 -0.32 -21.58 -25.09
C GLU A 57 0.87 -22.27 -24.39
N ILE A 58 1.91 -22.66 -25.14
CA ILE A 58 3.12 -23.25 -24.52
C ILE A 58 3.80 -22.25 -23.57
N PHE A 59 3.82 -20.98 -23.92
CA PHE A 59 4.37 -19.94 -23.04
C PHE A 59 3.60 -19.89 -21.74
N ALA A 60 2.27 -19.81 -21.80
CA ALA A 60 1.38 -19.81 -20.64
C ALA A 60 1.55 -21.03 -19.74
N LEU A 61 1.57 -22.23 -20.32
CA LEU A 61 1.75 -23.49 -19.58
C LEU A 61 3.09 -23.55 -18.83
N ASN A 62 4.16 -23.00 -19.39
CA ASN A 62 5.45 -22.88 -18.72
C ASN A 62 5.40 -21.86 -17.57
N LEU A 63 4.69 -20.72 -17.74
CA LEU A 63 4.53 -19.72 -16.67
C LEU A 63 3.72 -20.27 -15.50
N ILE A 64 2.67 -21.05 -15.78
CA ILE A 64 1.85 -21.76 -14.78
C ILE A 64 2.64 -22.91 -14.11
N ASN A 65 3.76 -23.34 -14.73
CA ASN A 65 4.63 -24.42 -14.24
C ASN A 65 3.88 -25.75 -13.98
N GLY A 66 2.83 -26.03 -14.77
CA GLY A 66 2.02 -27.24 -14.64
C GLY A 66 1.17 -27.32 -13.36
N ASP A 67 0.96 -26.21 -12.66
CA ASP A 67 0.05 -26.16 -11.52
C ASP A 67 -1.39 -26.46 -11.98
N ARG A 68 -1.88 -27.64 -11.54
CA ARG A 68 -3.19 -28.14 -11.95
C ARG A 68 -4.33 -27.18 -11.60
N ARG A 69 -4.27 -26.54 -10.45
CA ARG A 69 -5.27 -25.60 -9.97
C ARG A 69 -5.33 -24.33 -10.86
N LEU A 70 -4.17 -23.77 -11.23
CA LEU A 70 -4.09 -22.63 -12.13
C LEU A 70 -4.60 -23.00 -13.52
N CYS A 71 -4.33 -24.23 -14.01
CA CYS A 71 -4.91 -24.73 -15.23
C CYS A 71 -6.45 -24.85 -15.13
N GLU A 72 -6.98 -25.37 -14.01
CA GLU A 72 -8.42 -25.45 -13.76
C GLU A 72 -9.06 -24.04 -13.75
N PHE A 73 -8.47 -23.06 -13.06
CA PHE A 73 -8.95 -21.67 -13.10
C PHE A 73 -8.94 -21.06 -14.50
N LEU A 74 -7.87 -21.28 -15.26
CA LEU A 74 -7.78 -20.78 -16.64
C LEU A 74 -8.90 -21.35 -17.52
N VAL A 75 -9.23 -22.62 -17.37
CA VAL A 75 -10.30 -23.30 -18.13
C VAL A 75 -11.69 -22.84 -17.68
N GLU A 76 -11.93 -22.75 -16.37
CA GLU A 76 -13.27 -22.49 -15.80
C GLU A 76 -13.61 -21.00 -15.77
N GLN A 77 -12.63 -20.15 -15.44
CA GLN A 77 -12.83 -18.71 -15.24
C GLN A 77 -12.26 -17.86 -16.36
N GLY A 78 -11.52 -18.47 -17.29
CA GLY A 78 -10.90 -17.78 -18.42
C GLY A 78 -9.64 -16.99 -18.07
N SER A 79 -9.18 -17.00 -16.82
CA SER A 79 -7.93 -16.37 -16.39
C SER A 79 -7.40 -16.95 -15.10
N CYS A 80 -6.07 -16.83 -14.89
CA CYS A 80 -5.44 -17.13 -13.61
C CYS A 80 -4.28 -16.16 -13.35
N ASP A 81 -4.05 -15.88 -12.06
CA ASP A 81 -2.92 -15.09 -11.57
C ASP A 81 -1.89 -16.01 -10.93
N SER A 82 -0.61 -15.73 -11.18
CA SER A 82 0.50 -16.42 -10.56
C SER A 82 1.70 -15.51 -10.40
N SER A 83 2.79 -16.00 -9.82
CA SER A 83 4.08 -15.33 -9.83
C SER A 83 5.11 -16.16 -10.59
N TYR A 84 6.06 -15.48 -11.24
CA TYR A 84 7.16 -16.15 -11.93
C TYR A 84 8.49 -15.59 -11.48
N TRP A 85 9.40 -16.45 -11.10
CA TRP A 85 10.77 -16.11 -10.71
C TRP A 85 11.71 -16.37 -11.86
N LEU A 86 12.34 -15.31 -12.39
CA LEU A 86 13.45 -15.40 -13.33
C LEU A 86 14.76 -15.24 -12.54
N PRO A 87 15.51 -16.35 -12.30
CA PRO A 87 16.67 -16.35 -11.41
C PRO A 87 17.70 -15.28 -11.78
N GLY A 88 18.13 -14.51 -10.78
CA GLY A 88 19.17 -13.48 -10.95
C GLY A 88 18.75 -12.21 -11.68
N LYS A 89 17.51 -12.10 -12.20
CA LYS A 89 17.07 -10.96 -12.99
C LYS A 89 15.83 -10.25 -12.44
N ALA A 90 14.71 -10.97 -12.34
CA ALA A 90 13.45 -10.36 -11.97
C ALA A 90 12.45 -11.34 -11.38
N ARG A 91 11.46 -10.82 -10.68
CA ARG A 91 10.22 -11.52 -10.34
C ARG A 91 9.07 -10.83 -11.05
N PHE A 92 8.08 -11.60 -11.45
CA PHE A 92 6.91 -11.10 -12.15
C PHE A 92 5.63 -11.53 -11.43
N ARG A 93 4.67 -10.63 -11.39
CA ARG A 93 3.26 -10.99 -11.28
C ARG A 93 2.77 -11.33 -12.68
N VAL A 94 2.17 -12.50 -12.82
CA VAL A 94 1.75 -13.05 -14.11
C VAL A 94 0.23 -13.17 -14.13
N ASN A 95 -0.40 -12.61 -15.13
CA ASN A 95 -1.79 -12.89 -15.46
C ASN A 95 -1.83 -13.63 -16.80
N VAL A 96 -2.39 -14.84 -16.79
CA VAL A 96 -2.68 -15.64 -17.97
C VAL A 96 -4.16 -15.60 -18.22
N PHE A 97 -4.60 -15.29 -19.43
CA PHE A 97 -6.01 -15.13 -19.74
C PHE A 97 -6.37 -15.58 -21.16
N SER A 98 -7.63 -16.00 -21.32
CA SER A 98 -8.20 -16.38 -22.60
C SER A 98 -8.82 -15.17 -23.29
N GLN A 99 -8.53 -15.01 -24.58
CA GLN A 99 -9.19 -14.03 -25.44
C GLN A 99 -9.51 -14.64 -26.80
N ARG A 100 -10.77 -14.53 -27.26
CA ARG A 100 -11.22 -15.05 -28.57
C ARG A 100 -10.78 -16.51 -28.84
N GLY A 101 -10.79 -17.35 -27.78
CA GLY A 101 -10.36 -18.75 -27.86
C GLY A 101 -8.85 -18.97 -27.89
N ASN A 102 -8.03 -17.94 -27.68
CA ASN A 102 -6.58 -18.01 -27.60
C ASN A 102 -6.07 -17.58 -26.22
N ILE A 103 -4.89 -18.02 -25.83
CA ILE A 103 -4.25 -17.66 -24.56
C ILE A 103 -3.31 -16.48 -24.77
N SER A 104 -3.33 -15.54 -23.84
CA SER A 104 -2.38 -14.44 -23.75
C SER A 104 -1.84 -14.32 -22.33
N CYS A 105 -0.66 -13.70 -22.19
CA CYS A 105 -0.01 -13.50 -20.89
C CYS A 105 0.48 -12.05 -20.76
N VAL A 106 0.30 -11.49 -19.58
CA VAL A 106 0.94 -10.23 -19.16
C VAL A 106 1.75 -10.50 -17.91
N LEU A 107 3.03 -10.11 -17.95
CA LEU A 107 3.93 -10.26 -16.81
C LEU A 107 4.38 -8.88 -16.36
N ARG A 108 3.95 -8.46 -15.18
CA ARG A 108 4.41 -7.23 -14.55
C ARG A 108 5.65 -7.47 -13.72
N LYS A 109 6.71 -6.75 -14.05
CA LYS A 109 7.97 -6.81 -13.30
C LYS A 109 7.76 -6.24 -11.89
N LEU A 110 8.16 -7.01 -10.87
CA LEU A 110 8.15 -6.59 -9.48
C LEU A 110 9.48 -5.95 -9.11
N GLU A 111 9.43 -4.96 -8.23
CA GLU A 111 10.63 -4.31 -7.69
C GLU A 111 11.41 -5.31 -6.84
N THR A 112 12.72 -5.36 -7.07
CA THR A 112 13.63 -6.26 -6.31
C THR A 112 14.32 -5.56 -5.14
N LYS A 113 14.50 -4.23 -5.25
CA LYS A 113 15.14 -3.44 -4.19
C LYS A 113 14.11 -3.06 -3.13
N ILE A 114 14.30 -3.58 -1.92
CA ILE A 114 13.47 -3.20 -0.78
C ILE A 114 13.94 -1.83 -0.29
N PRO A 115 13.06 -0.82 -0.26
CA PRO A 115 13.42 0.51 0.24
C PRO A 115 13.59 0.49 1.76
N THR A 116 14.34 1.46 2.28
CA THR A 116 14.40 1.76 3.72
C THR A 116 13.33 2.80 4.09
N LEU A 117 13.11 2.99 5.41
CA LEU A 117 12.24 4.06 5.90
C LEU A 117 12.72 5.44 5.44
N ASP A 118 14.05 5.63 5.41
CA ASP A 118 14.69 6.89 4.99
C ASP A 118 14.59 7.11 3.48
N ASP A 119 14.79 6.08 2.66
CA ASP A 119 14.60 6.17 1.19
C ASP A 119 13.20 6.69 0.83
N LEU A 120 12.19 6.25 1.57
CA LEU A 120 10.81 6.65 1.39
C LEU A 120 10.44 7.94 2.13
N LYS A 121 11.33 8.48 2.95
CA LYS A 121 11.08 9.65 3.83
C LYS A 121 9.83 9.47 4.69
N LEU A 122 9.65 8.25 5.25
CA LEU A 122 8.51 7.96 6.09
C LEU A 122 8.58 8.73 7.42
N PRO A 123 7.44 9.15 7.98
CA PRO A 123 7.41 9.84 9.27
C PRO A 123 8.05 9.03 10.40
N ASP A 124 8.58 9.71 11.42
CA ASP A 124 9.22 9.11 12.61
C ASP A 124 8.33 8.09 13.34
N ALA A 125 7.02 8.19 13.17
CA ALA A 125 6.07 7.21 13.68
C ALA A 125 6.36 5.78 13.20
N PHE A 126 6.85 5.60 11.96
CA PHE A 126 7.25 4.28 11.47
C PHE A 126 8.43 3.71 12.26
N GLY A 127 9.39 4.56 12.66
CA GLY A 127 10.46 4.19 13.57
C GLY A 127 9.93 3.74 14.93
N LYS A 128 8.90 4.43 15.48
CA LYS A 128 8.23 4.02 16.74
C LYS A 128 7.52 2.68 16.61
N MET A 129 6.90 2.39 15.45
CA MET A 129 6.24 1.10 15.17
C MET A 129 7.20 -0.08 15.27
N THR A 130 8.49 0.11 14.96
CA THR A 130 9.49 -0.96 15.09
C THR A 130 9.76 -1.38 16.54
N GLY A 131 9.38 -0.57 17.51
CA GLY A 131 9.44 -0.87 18.95
C GLY A 131 8.30 -1.75 19.45
N GLU A 132 7.21 -1.88 18.68
CA GLU A 132 6.04 -2.66 19.09
C GLU A 132 6.38 -4.16 19.19
N LYS A 133 5.81 -4.81 20.20
CA LYS A 133 6.04 -6.24 20.46
C LYS A 133 4.84 -7.10 20.13
N ASN A 134 3.65 -6.54 20.26
CA ASN A 134 2.37 -7.19 20.00
C ASN A 134 1.33 -6.13 19.62
N GLY A 135 0.19 -6.58 19.14
CA GLY A 135 -0.93 -5.75 18.75
C GLY A 135 -1.10 -5.68 17.26
N LEU A 136 -1.88 -4.70 16.78
CA LEU A 136 -2.29 -4.56 15.39
C LEU A 136 -1.80 -3.23 14.83
N ILE A 137 -1.10 -3.28 13.70
CA ILE A 137 -0.72 -2.13 12.89
C ILE A 137 -1.42 -2.24 11.55
N LEU A 138 -2.17 -1.21 11.17
CA LEU A 138 -2.92 -1.15 9.91
C LEU A 138 -2.36 -0.08 9.00
N VAL A 139 -2.14 -0.42 7.73
CA VAL A 139 -1.84 0.55 6.67
C VAL A 139 -2.99 0.57 5.67
N THR A 140 -3.60 1.72 5.48
CA THR A 140 -4.81 1.86 4.66
C THR A 140 -4.63 2.90 3.56
N GLY A 141 -5.41 2.77 2.49
CA GLY A 141 -5.37 3.67 1.34
C GLY A 141 -5.82 2.98 0.06
N ALA A 142 -6.06 3.75 -0.99
CA ALA A 142 -6.45 3.23 -2.29
C ALA A 142 -5.40 2.26 -2.87
N THR A 143 -5.79 1.47 -3.86
CA THR A 143 -4.84 0.69 -4.66
C THR A 143 -3.81 1.62 -5.30
N GLY A 144 -2.55 1.24 -5.27
CA GLY A 144 -1.46 2.07 -5.79
C GLY A 144 -1.03 3.23 -4.89
N SER A 145 -1.52 3.33 -3.64
CA SER A 145 -1.08 4.35 -2.68
C SER A 145 0.27 4.04 -2.01
N GLY A 146 0.91 2.91 -2.33
CA GLY A 146 2.23 2.53 -1.82
C GLY A 146 2.22 1.80 -0.46
N LYS A 147 1.08 1.25 -0.02
CA LYS A 147 0.96 0.51 1.25
C LYS A 147 1.98 -0.62 1.37
N THR A 148 2.06 -1.48 0.36
CA THR A 148 3.00 -2.62 0.32
C THR A 148 4.44 -2.15 0.42
N THR A 149 4.79 -1.07 -0.27
CA THR A 149 6.13 -0.48 -0.24
C THR A 149 6.51 0.02 1.16
N SER A 150 5.59 0.71 1.84
CA SER A 150 5.82 1.20 3.21
C SER A 150 5.90 0.06 4.23
N LEU A 151 5.06 -0.98 4.08
CA LEU A 151 5.13 -2.18 4.90
C LEU A 151 6.42 -2.98 4.65
N ALA A 152 6.87 -3.07 3.39
CA ALA A 152 8.14 -3.70 3.07
C ALA A 152 9.33 -2.97 3.73
N ALA A 153 9.32 -1.63 3.72
CA ALA A 153 10.33 -0.83 4.41
C ALA A 153 10.30 -1.06 5.93
N LEU A 154 9.11 -1.13 6.54
CA LEU A 154 8.94 -1.41 7.97
C LEU A 154 9.43 -2.82 8.32
N LEU A 155 9.08 -3.83 7.51
CA LEU A 155 9.54 -5.20 7.66
C LEU A 155 11.07 -5.30 7.48
N ASN A 156 11.64 -4.55 6.54
CA ASN A 156 13.08 -4.47 6.35
C ASN A 156 13.81 -3.91 7.58
N GLU A 157 13.21 -2.94 8.27
CA GLU A 157 13.75 -2.41 9.53
C GLU A 157 13.68 -3.45 10.66
N PHE A 158 12.58 -4.20 10.82
CA PHE A 158 12.54 -5.35 11.74
C PHE A 158 13.64 -6.36 11.41
N ASN A 159 13.83 -6.66 10.11
CA ASN A 159 14.84 -7.61 9.63
C ASN A 159 16.28 -7.18 9.96
N ALA A 160 16.55 -5.88 9.89
CA ALA A 160 17.87 -5.34 10.17
C ALA A 160 18.18 -5.27 11.67
N THR A 161 17.15 -5.07 12.51
CA THR A 161 17.34 -4.70 13.92
C THR A 161 17.00 -5.80 14.90
N ARG A 162 16.09 -6.75 14.58
CA ARG A 162 15.53 -7.71 15.53
C ARG A 162 15.79 -9.17 15.14
N SER A 163 16.23 -10.00 16.11
CA SER A 163 16.39 -11.46 15.91
C SER A 163 15.06 -12.16 16.22
N ILE A 164 14.14 -12.16 15.26
CA ILE A 164 12.78 -12.68 15.39
C ILE A 164 12.36 -13.47 14.16
N HIS A 165 11.32 -14.29 14.30
CA HIS A 165 10.67 -14.96 13.19
C HIS A 165 9.52 -14.10 12.65
N ILE A 166 9.51 -13.84 11.35
CA ILE A 166 8.50 -13.08 10.62
C ILE A 166 7.83 -14.01 9.60
N VAL A 167 6.52 -14.08 9.63
CA VAL A 167 5.72 -14.80 8.63
C VAL A 167 4.89 -13.78 7.85
N THR A 168 4.91 -13.87 6.53
CA THR A 168 4.05 -13.06 5.67
C THR A 168 3.07 -13.93 4.90
N LEU A 169 1.87 -13.42 4.73
CA LEU A 169 0.78 -14.00 3.94
C LEU A 169 0.39 -12.95 2.89
N GLU A 170 0.73 -13.17 1.63
CA GLU A 170 0.67 -12.16 0.58
C GLU A 170 -0.06 -12.67 -0.68
N ASP A 171 -0.54 -11.76 -1.54
CA ASP A 171 -1.26 -12.06 -2.79
C ASP A 171 -0.92 -11.06 -3.91
N PRO A 172 0.15 -11.32 -4.69
CA PRO A 172 1.29 -12.20 -4.43
C PRO A 172 2.37 -11.56 -3.53
N VAL A 173 3.49 -12.26 -3.30
CA VAL A 173 4.68 -11.68 -2.65
C VAL A 173 5.31 -10.64 -3.59
N GLU A 174 5.26 -9.35 -3.23
CA GLU A 174 5.85 -8.27 -4.05
C GLU A 174 7.35 -8.09 -3.80
N TYR A 175 7.78 -8.07 -2.54
CA TYR A 175 9.18 -7.90 -2.14
C TYR A 175 9.72 -9.15 -1.47
N VAL A 176 10.84 -9.67 -1.95
CA VAL A 176 11.49 -10.85 -1.33
C VAL A 176 12.53 -10.38 -0.32
N HIS A 177 12.24 -10.61 0.96
CA HIS A 177 13.12 -10.22 2.06
C HIS A 177 14.25 -11.24 2.24
N PRO A 178 15.54 -10.84 2.15
CA PRO A 178 16.64 -11.72 2.52
C PRO A 178 16.62 -11.94 4.04
N ASN A 179 16.99 -13.13 4.50
CA ASN A 179 17.22 -13.36 5.92
C ASN A 179 18.46 -12.57 6.39
N ARG A 180 18.27 -11.69 7.40
CA ARG A 180 19.34 -10.95 8.07
C ARG A 180 19.38 -11.31 9.55
N LYS A 181 18.97 -10.39 10.45
CA LYS A 181 18.76 -10.74 11.87
C LYS A 181 17.47 -11.51 12.07
N ALA A 182 16.41 -11.17 11.34
CA ALA A 182 15.17 -11.93 11.37
C ALA A 182 15.22 -13.11 10.38
N THR A 183 14.41 -14.12 10.68
CA THR A 183 14.08 -15.20 9.75
C THR A 183 12.73 -14.90 9.12
N PHE A 184 12.67 -14.89 7.78
CA PHE A 184 11.45 -14.69 7.01
C PHE A 184 10.93 -15.99 6.43
N ASN A 185 9.62 -16.22 6.60
CA ASN A 185 8.86 -17.17 5.81
C ASN A 185 7.75 -16.42 5.10
N GLN A 186 7.95 -16.11 3.82
CA GLN A 186 6.98 -15.45 2.95
C GLN A 186 6.17 -16.50 2.23
N ARG A 187 4.84 -16.40 2.34
CA ARG A 187 3.89 -17.36 1.78
C ARG A 187 2.93 -16.66 0.85
N GLU A 188 2.66 -17.26 -0.30
CA GLU A 188 1.84 -16.70 -1.36
C GLU A 188 0.48 -17.41 -1.41
N LEU A 189 -0.61 -16.59 -1.45
CA LEU A 189 -1.96 -17.08 -1.64
C LEU A 189 -2.05 -17.86 -2.95
N GLY A 190 -2.71 -18.97 -2.84
CA GLY A 190 -2.88 -19.78 -4.02
C GLY A 190 -1.72 -20.75 -4.28
N THR A 191 -0.52 -20.45 -3.86
CA THR A 191 0.66 -21.35 -4.01
C THR A 191 0.95 -22.09 -2.71
N ASP A 192 1.02 -21.36 -1.58
CA ASP A 192 1.45 -21.90 -0.29
C ASP A 192 0.26 -22.08 0.69
N TYR A 193 -0.85 -21.44 0.44
CA TYR A 193 -2.09 -21.54 1.22
C TYR A 193 -3.29 -21.14 0.35
N ASP A 194 -4.49 -21.59 0.71
CA ASP A 194 -5.74 -21.47 -0.05
C ASP A 194 -6.59 -20.24 0.31
N SER A 195 -6.46 -19.74 1.54
CA SER A 195 -7.16 -18.56 2.04
C SER A 195 -6.35 -17.85 3.13
N PHE A 196 -6.51 -16.51 3.26
CA PHE A 196 -5.83 -15.76 4.32
C PHE A 196 -6.15 -16.30 5.71
N ALA A 197 -7.39 -16.72 5.96
CA ALA A 197 -7.80 -17.32 7.21
C ALA A 197 -7.02 -18.62 7.52
N ASN A 198 -6.91 -19.54 6.55
CA ASN A 198 -6.17 -20.79 6.71
C ASN A 198 -4.66 -20.54 6.84
N GLY A 199 -4.12 -19.62 6.03
CA GLY A 199 -2.74 -19.16 6.12
C GLY A 199 -2.41 -18.64 7.53
N LEU A 200 -3.28 -17.81 8.08
CA LEU A 200 -3.09 -17.21 9.42
C LEU A 200 -3.23 -18.25 10.54
N ARG A 201 -4.22 -19.16 10.46
CA ARG A 201 -4.29 -20.30 11.40
C ARG A 201 -3.02 -21.15 11.42
N ALA A 202 -2.43 -21.38 10.24
CA ALA A 202 -1.17 -22.11 10.13
C ALA A 202 -0.01 -21.31 10.71
N ALA A 203 0.08 -20.00 10.41
CA ALA A 203 1.13 -19.10 10.90
C ALA A 203 1.18 -19.07 12.45
N LEU A 204 0.05 -19.05 13.14
CA LEU A 204 -0.03 -19.09 14.60
C LEU A 204 0.66 -20.33 15.23
N ARG A 205 0.83 -21.40 14.47
CA ARG A 205 1.56 -22.62 14.92
C ARG A 205 3.04 -22.61 14.55
N GLN A 206 3.52 -21.56 13.89
CA GLN A 206 4.92 -21.43 13.44
C GLN A 206 5.76 -20.55 14.38
N ALA A 207 5.20 -20.16 15.52
CA ALA A 207 5.83 -19.31 16.55
C ALA A 207 6.44 -17.99 16.01
N PRO A 208 5.79 -17.25 15.09
CA PRO A 208 6.29 -15.95 14.65
C PRO A 208 6.17 -14.89 15.76
N LYS A 209 6.96 -13.84 15.68
CA LYS A 209 6.78 -12.64 16.49
C LYS A 209 6.03 -11.55 15.72
N VAL A 210 6.20 -11.52 14.40
CA VAL A 210 5.53 -10.61 13.49
C VAL A 210 4.83 -11.42 12.41
N ILE A 211 3.58 -11.07 12.13
CA ILE A 211 2.78 -11.66 11.04
C ILE A 211 2.30 -10.52 10.14
N LEU A 212 2.66 -10.56 8.86
CA LEU A 212 2.00 -9.73 7.85
C LEU A 212 0.84 -10.51 7.24
N VAL A 213 -0.37 -9.96 7.33
CA VAL A 213 -1.55 -10.40 6.58
C VAL A 213 -1.76 -9.38 5.48
N GLY A 214 -1.51 -9.74 4.24
CA GLY A 214 -1.47 -8.83 3.10
C GLY A 214 -2.66 -7.87 3.07
N GLU A 215 -3.86 -8.41 3.29
CA GLU A 215 -5.07 -7.61 3.48
C GLU A 215 -6.13 -8.33 4.31
N MET A 216 -6.98 -7.55 4.98
CA MET A 216 -8.18 -8.04 5.67
C MET A 216 -9.42 -7.65 4.85
N ARG A 217 -9.99 -8.64 4.14
CA ARG A 217 -11.19 -8.45 3.30
C ARG A 217 -12.47 -8.94 3.97
N ASP A 218 -12.37 -9.91 4.84
CA ASP A 218 -13.48 -10.67 5.40
C ASP A 218 -13.41 -10.78 6.92
N ARG A 219 -14.56 -11.12 7.51
CA ARG A 219 -14.77 -11.31 8.94
C ARG A 219 -13.79 -12.31 9.55
N GLU A 220 -13.63 -13.47 8.89
CA GLU A 220 -12.86 -14.58 9.44
C GLU A 220 -11.37 -14.22 9.57
N THR A 221 -10.80 -13.57 8.54
CA THR A 221 -9.44 -13.05 8.56
C THR A 221 -9.27 -11.99 9.64
N ALA A 222 -10.23 -11.04 9.76
CA ALA A 222 -10.20 -9.98 10.78
C ALA A 222 -10.26 -10.57 12.20
N GLU A 223 -11.12 -11.54 12.45
CA GLU A 223 -11.24 -12.21 13.76
C GLU A 223 -9.94 -12.91 14.16
N LEU A 224 -9.31 -13.65 13.23
CA LEU A 224 -8.05 -14.33 13.46
C LEU A 224 -6.89 -13.34 13.67
N ALA A 225 -6.86 -12.22 12.97
CA ALA A 225 -5.87 -11.16 13.15
C ALA A 225 -5.98 -10.51 14.53
N LEU A 226 -7.20 -10.23 15.01
CA LEU A 226 -7.45 -9.74 16.38
C LEU A 226 -6.98 -10.76 17.41
N LYS A 227 -7.36 -12.04 17.25
CA LYS A 227 -6.94 -13.12 18.15
C LYS A 227 -5.41 -13.27 18.19
N ALA A 228 -4.72 -13.18 17.06
CA ALA A 228 -3.27 -13.21 17.00
C ALA A 228 -2.66 -12.04 17.81
N SER A 229 -3.21 -10.84 17.63
CA SER A 229 -2.76 -9.62 18.33
C SER A 229 -2.97 -9.72 19.85
N GLU A 230 -4.08 -10.29 20.29
CA GLU A 230 -4.41 -10.54 21.71
C GLU A 230 -3.48 -11.58 22.35
N THR A 231 -3.01 -12.56 21.55
CA THR A 231 -2.15 -13.65 22.02
C THR A 231 -0.65 -13.36 21.93
N GLY A 232 -0.27 -12.09 21.73
CA GLY A 232 1.11 -11.63 21.85
C GLY A 232 1.89 -11.55 20.55
N HIS A 233 1.23 -11.67 19.39
CA HIS A 233 1.85 -11.43 18.08
C HIS A 233 1.69 -9.97 17.68
N LEU A 234 2.66 -9.43 16.97
CA LEU A 234 2.51 -8.18 16.24
C LEU A 234 1.96 -8.49 14.83
N VAL A 235 0.74 -8.07 14.58
CA VAL A 235 0.08 -8.27 13.28
C VAL A 235 0.10 -6.97 12.49
N LEU A 236 0.59 -7.05 11.27
CA LEU A 236 0.53 -5.97 10.28
C LEU A 236 -0.50 -6.37 9.22
N SER A 237 -1.32 -5.42 8.76
CA SER A 237 -2.24 -5.70 7.66
C SER A 237 -2.62 -4.44 6.88
N THR A 238 -3.29 -4.63 5.74
CA THR A 238 -3.81 -3.53 4.93
C THR A 238 -5.33 -3.53 4.83
N LEU A 239 -5.87 -2.33 4.60
CA LEU A 239 -7.26 -2.08 4.24
C LEU A 239 -7.33 -1.10 3.07
N HIS A 240 -8.52 -1.00 2.44
CA HIS A 240 -8.77 -0.09 1.33
C HIS A 240 -9.61 1.12 1.73
N THR A 241 -9.48 1.58 2.97
CA THR A 241 -10.14 2.80 3.45
C THR A 241 -9.23 4.01 3.28
N VAL A 242 -9.82 5.21 3.29
CA VAL A 242 -9.11 6.44 2.96
C VAL A 242 -8.37 7.02 4.17
N THR A 243 -8.98 6.94 5.37
CA THR A 243 -8.42 7.51 6.62
C THR A 243 -8.29 6.46 7.71
N ALA A 244 -7.49 6.76 8.74
CA ALA A 244 -7.31 5.91 9.90
C ALA A 244 -8.63 5.61 10.64
N GLY A 245 -9.49 6.62 10.84
CA GLY A 245 -10.78 6.43 11.48
C GLY A 245 -11.72 5.52 10.69
N GLN A 246 -11.74 5.66 9.35
CA GLN A 246 -12.52 4.77 8.49
C GLN A 246 -12.04 3.31 8.55
N ALA A 247 -10.74 3.06 8.77
CA ALA A 247 -10.21 1.72 8.91
C ALA A 247 -10.81 0.99 10.12
N ILE A 248 -10.94 1.68 11.25
CA ILE A 248 -11.56 1.15 12.47
C ILE A 248 -13.02 0.79 12.19
N ASN A 249 -13.79 1.73 11.65
CA ASN A 249 -15.20 1.50 11.34
C ASN A 249 -15.39 0.39 10.29
N ARG A 250 -14.46 0.24 9.33
CA ARG A 250 -14.48 -0.84 8.35
C ARG A 250 -14.32 -2.21 9.00
N ILE A 251 -13.40 -2.36 9.96
CA ILE A 251 -13.24 -3.64 10.68
C ILE A 251 -14.48 -3.94 11.51
N VAL A 252 -14.98 -2.96 12.28
CA VAL A 252 -16.21 -3.13 13.07
C VAL A 252 -17.38 -3.57 12.17
N GLY A 253 -17.54 -2.96 10.99
CA GLY A 253 -18.59 -3.28 10.04
C GLY A 253 -18.44 -4.64 9.32
N MET A 254 -17.39 -5.42 9.58
CA MET A 254 -17.27 -6.81 9.11
C MET A 254 -18.01 -7.81 10.02
N PHE A 255 -18.42 -7.37 11.21
CA PHE A 255 -19.07 -8.18 12.23
C PHE A 255 -20.55 -7.82 12.38
N ASP A 256 -21.31 -8.72 13.00
CA ASP A 256 -22.72 -8.48 13.25
C ASP A 256 -22.90 -7.37 14.30
N GLN A 257 -24.02 -6.64 14.21
CA GLN A 257 -24.29 -5.48 15.07
C GLN A 257 -24.31 -5.88 16.57
N GLU A 258 -24.70 -7.09 16.88
CA GLU A 258 -24.70 -7.61 18.28
C GLU A 258 -23.29 -7.76 18.85
N GLU A 259 -22.29 -7.98 18.00
CA GLU A 259 -20.88 -8.15 18.39
C GLU A 259 -20.11 -6.79 18.42
N GLU A 260 -20.70 -5.72 17.90
CA GLU A 260 -20.01 -4.44 17.70
C GLU A 260 -19.27 -3.99 18.98
N ARG A 261 -19.92 -4.02 20.13
CA ARG A 261 -19.31 -3.61 21.40
C ARG A 261 -18.09 -4.45 21.77
N GLN A 262 -18.16 -5.75 21.55
CA GLN A 262 -17.05 -6.67 21.82
C GLN A 262 -15.89 -6.42 20.87
N ILE A 263 -16.16 -6.22 19.59
CA ILE A 263 -15.14 -5.96 18.58
C ILE A 263 -14.46 -4.61 18.82
N ARG A 264 -15.21 -3.58 19.18
CA ARG A 264 -14.65 -2.27 19.56
C ARG A 264 -13.72 -2.39 20.78
N GLN A 265 -14.08 -3.19 21.79
CA GLN A 265 -13.21 -3.46 22.94
C GLN A 265 -11.92 -4.14 22.51
N ARG A 266 -12.00 -5.21 21.72
CA ARG A 266 -10.83 -5.95 21.22
C ARG A 266 -9.91 -5.06 20.36
N LEU A 267 -10.50 -4.21 19.51
CA LEU A 267 -9.74 -3.23 18.72
C LEU A 267 -9.04 -2.20 19.61
N ALA A 268 -9.72 -1.63 20.61
CA ALA A 268 -9.13 -0.67 21.54
C ALA A 268 -7.92 -1.27 22.30
N ASP A 269 -8.00 -2.53 22.66
CA ASP A 269 -6.94 -3.24 23.39
C ASP A 269 -5.75 -3.60 22.48
N THR A 270 -6.00 -3.89 21.23
CA THR A 270 -5.00 -4.45 20.31
C THR A 270 -4.39 -3.46 19.32
N ILE A 271 -5.11 -2.46 18.85
CA ILE A 271 -4.59 -1.46 17.91
C ILE A 271 -3.40 -0.74 18.56
N ARG A 272 -2.31 -0.63 17.80
CA ARG A 272 -1.14 0.21 18.11
C ARG A 272 -1.07 1.41 17.19
N TRP A 273 -1.19 1.18 15.88
CA TRP A 273 -1.12 2.22 14.88
C TRP A 273 -2.08 1.96 13.73
N VAL A 274 -2.68 3.02 13.21
CA VAL A 274 -3.40 3.02 11.94
C VAL A 274 -2.86 4.13 11.06
N VAL A 275 -2.39 3.77 9.87
CA VAL A 275 -1.75 4.69 8.92
C VAL A 275 -2.55 4.75 7.64
N GLY A 276 -3.21 5.88 7.40
CA GLY A 276 -3.74 6.22 6.09
C GLY A 276 -2.62 6.73 5.18
N GLN A 277 -2.59 6.31 3.92
CA GLN A 277 -1.54 6.70 2.97
C GLN A 277 -2.11 7.10 1.62
N ARG A 278 -1.60 8.22 1.07
CA ARG A 278 -1.86 8.71 -0.29
C ARG A 278 -0.55 9.04 -0.98
N LEU A 279 -0.51 8.90 -2.31
CA LEU A 279 0.59 9.39 -3.13
C LEU A 279 0.13 10.66 -3.85
N VAL A 280 0.90 11.73 -3.70
CA VAL A 280 0.64 13.02 -4.34
C VAL A 280 1.76 13.38 -5.31
N PRO A 281 1.50 14.13 -6.40
CA PRO A 281 2.54 14.60 -7.33
C PRO A 281 3.58 15.43 -6.60
N ARG A 282 4.87 15.20 -6.91
CA ARG A 282 6.00 15.90 -6.33
C ARG A 282 6.55 16.93 -7.31
N VAL A 283 6.99 18.07 -6.79
CA VAL A 283 7.76 19.06 -7.58
C VAL A 283 9.05 18.41 -8.06
N GLY A 284 9.34 18.55 -9.35
CA GLY A 284 10.49 17.91 -9.99
C GLY A 284 10.25 16.48 -10.47
N GLY A 285 9.01 16.00 -10.37
CA GLY A 285 8.60 14.67 -10.85
C GLY A 285 8.54 13.61 -9.76
N GLY A 286 7.90 12.49 -10.11
CA GLY A 286 7.63 11.38 -9.17
C GLY A 286 6.48 11.68 -8.21
N ARG A 287 6.39 10.88 -7.15
CA ARG A 287 5.30 10.94 -6.15
C ARG A 287 5.87 11.03 -4.74
N LEU A 288 5.13 11.70 -3.86
CA LEU A 288 5.40 11.80 -2.43
C LEU A 288 4.30 11.06 -1.66
N ALA A 289 4.68 10.21 -0.71
CA ALA A 289 3.74 9.62 0.22
C ALA A 289 3.38 10.65 1.31
N VAL A 290 2.09 10.88 1.51
CA VAL A 290 1.54 11.66 2.63
C VAL A 290 0.70 10.75 3.50
N HIS A 291 0.68 11.02 4.80
CA HIS A 291 0.17 10.11 5.80
C HIS A 291 -0.86 10.75 6.73
N ASP A 292 -1.80 9.91 7.17
CA ASP A 292 -2.80 10.15 8.20
C ASP A 292 -2.55 9.11 9.29
N ILE A 293 -1.97 9.51 10.43
CA ILE A 293 -1.44 8.58 11.43
C ILE A 293 -2.21 8.72 12.73
N LEU A 294 -2.82 7.62 13.16
CA LEU A 294 -3.47 7.46 14.45
C LEU A 294 -2.65 6.48 15.31
N GLY A 295 -2.20 6.92 16.46
CA GLY A 295 -1.55 6.09 17.48
C GLY A 295 -2.49 5.70 18.60
N ASN A 296 -2.11 4.67 19.36
CA ASN A 296 -2.84 4.25 20.54
C ASN A 296 -2.59 5.21 21.72
N THR A 297 -3.66 5.86 22.17
CA THR A 297 -3.69 6.72 23.37
C THR A 297 -5.01 6.51 24.10
N ILE A 298 -5.13 6.99 25.32
CA ILE A 298 -6.39 6.93 26.08
C ILE A 298 -7.55 7.53 25.26
N ARG A 299 -7.31 8.67 24.61
CA ARG A 299 -8.33 9.35 23.79
C ARG A 299 -8.74 8.58 22.55
N SER A 300 -7.76 7.99 21.83
CA SER A 300 -8.07 7.17 20.65
C SER A 300 -8.80 5.89 21.07
N ASN A 301 -8.45 5.28 22.20
CA ASN A 301 -9.16 4.13 22.75
C ASN A 301 -10.62 4.45 23.11
N GLU A 302 -10.88 5.59 23.73
CA GLU A 302 -12.25 6.04 24.01
C GLU A 302 -13.08 6.16 22.71
N LEU A 303 -12.50 6.71 21.63
CA LEU A 303 -13.19 6.81 20.33
C LEU A 303 -13.40 5.44 19.68
N ILE A 304 -12.45 4.53 19.81
CA ILE A 304 -12.62 3.16 19.30
C ILE A 304 -13.78 2.47 20.05
N LEU A 305 -13.83 2.61 21.37
CA LEU A 305 -14.84 1.99 22.22
C LEU A 305 -16.26 2.54 21.98
N HIS A 306 -16.38 3.86 21.90
CA HIS A 306 -17.69 4.53 21.94
C HIS A 306 -18.12 5.11 20.60
N GLY A 307 -17.25 5.08 19.59
CA GLY A 307 -17.48 5.75 18.30
C GLY A 307 -17.23 7.26 18.33
N GLU A 308 -17.26 7.87 17.15
CA GLU A 308 -17.13 9.31 17.01
C GLU A 308 -18.43 10.02 17.37
N SER A 309 -18.32 11.24 17.92
CA SER A 309 -19.44 12.13 18.23
C SER A 309 -19.09 13.55 17.88
N GLU A 310 -20.05 14.49 17.99
CA GLU A 310 -19.82 15.90 17.72
C GLU A 310 -18.69 16.47 18.61
N GLY A 311 -17.67 17.05 17.98
CA GLY A 311 -16.49 17.59 18.65
C GLY A 311 -15.52 16.52 19.20
N LYS A 312 -15.74 15.23 18.89
CA LYS A 312 -14.84 14.11 19.26
C LYS A 312 -14.70 13.16 18.08
N THR A 313 -13.77 13.45 17.20
CA THR A 313 -13.48 12.65 16.02
C THR A 313 -12.02 12.16 16.01
N PHE A 314 -11.73 11.13 15.25
CA PHE A 314 -10.34 10.68 15.05
C PHE A 314 -9.48 11.79 14.44
N TYR A 315 -10.04 12.59 13.53
CA TYR A 315 -9.35 13.73 12.94
C TYR A 315 -8.88 14.74 14.01
N GLU A 316 -9.75 15.13 14.95
CA GLU A 316 -9.43 16.10 16.01
C GLU A 316 -8.37 15.56 16.98
N ILE A 317 -8.40 14.25 17.26
CA ILE A 317 -7.37 13.63 18.12
C ILE A 317 -6.02 13.60 17.39
N GLN A 318 -6.01 13.28 16.10
CA GLN A 318 -4.79 13.27 15.30
C GLN A 318 -4.20 14.68 15.16
N GLU A 319 -5.06 15.71 14.97
CA GLU A 319 -4.65 17.12 14.82
C GLU A 319 -3.83 17.63 16.02
N VAL A 320 -4.21 17.23 17.24
CA VAL A 320 -3.50 17.60 18.47
C VAL A 320 -2.50 16.53 18.94
N GLY A 321 -2.44 15.40 18.26
CA GLY A 321 -1.66 14.21 18.65
C GLY A 321 -0.21 14.19 18.18
N GLU A 322 0.32 15.27 17.64
CA GLU A 322 1.70 15.36 17.12
C GLU A 322 2.77 14.90 18.13
N PRO A 323 2.71 15.24 19.44
CA PRO A 323 3.70 14.77 20.41
C PRO A 323 3.75 13.23 20.53
N PHE A 324 2.66 12.55 20.17
CA PHE A 324 2.56 11.10 20.18
C PHE A 324 2.93 10.48 18.82
N GLY A 325 3.24 11.29 17.82
CA GLY A 325 3.55 10.84 16.45
C GLY A 325 2.33 10.72 15.54
N MET A 326 1.18 11.27 15.98
CA MET A 326 -0.02 11.33 15.16
C MET A 326 0.04 12.51 14.18
N MET A 327 -0.71 12.41 13.09
CA MET A 327 -0.76 13.46 12.07
C MET A 327 -2.00 13.26 11.20
N THR A 328 -2.63 14.34 10.75
CA THR A 328 -3.66 14.29 9.72
C THR A 328 -3.05 14.44 8.32
N PHE A 329 -3.77 13.99 7.27
CA PHE A 329 -3.37 14.27 5.89
C PHE A 329 -3.17 15.79 5.66
N ASP A 330 -4.03 16.60 6.23
CA ASP A 330 -3.98 18.05 6.03
C ASP A 330 -2.71 18.66 6.60
N GLN A 331 -2.28 18.24 7.79
CA GLN A 331 -0.99 18.63 8.37
C GLN A 331 0.20 18.13 7.52
N ALA A 332 0.13 16.88 7.04
CA ALA A 332 1.18 16.33 6.17
C ALA A 332 1.33 17.12 4.86
N LEU A 333 0.20 17.51 4.25
CA LEU A 333 0.18 18.32 3.02
C LEU A 333 0.74 19.72 3.24
N VAL A 334 0.37 20.39 4.34
CA VAL A 334 0.93 21.71 4.67
C VAL A 334 2.44 21.64 4.87
N ARG A 335 2.96 20.64 5.59
CA ARG A 335 4.41 20.43 5.77
C ARG A 335 5.12 20.12 4.45
N ALA A 336 4.50 19.32 3.58
CA ALA A 336 5.05 19.02 2.25
C ALA A 336 5.12 20.28 1.36
N TYR A 337 4.14 21.17 1.46
CA TYR A 337 4.16 22.49 0.80
C TYR A 337 5.23 23.40 1.41
N GLU A 338 5.29 23.48 2.73
CA GLU A 338 6.28 24.29 3.45
C GLU A 338 7.73 23.90 3.08
N SER A 339 7.99 22.60 2.93
CA SER A 339 9.30 22.10 2.49
C SER A 339 9.54 22.18 0.97
N GLY A 340 8.57 22.72 0.20
CA GLY A 340 8.67 22.86 -1.25
C GLY A 340 8.59 21.54 -2.04
N MET A 341 8.15 20.44 -1.40
CA MET A 341 8.03 19.14 -2.06
C MET A 341 6.81 19.03 -2.95
N ILE A 342 5.75 19.79 -2.67
CA ILE A 342 4.52 19.83 -3.49
C ILE A 342 4.10 21.27 -3.73
N THR A 343 3.27 21.48 -4.75
CA THR A 343 2.68 22.80 -5.04
C THR A 343 1.48 23.08 -4.14
N GLU A 344 1.06 24.36 -4.06
CA GLU A 344 -0.18 24.77 -3.38
C GLU A 344 -1.41 24.05 -3.96
N ASP A 345 -1.52 24.02 -5.30
CA ASP A 345 -2.62 23.33 -6.00
C ASP A 345 -2.68 21.84 -5.61
N THR A 346 -1.53 21.17 -5.57
CA THR A 346 -1.45 19.78 -5.11
C THR A 346 -1.94 19.65 -3.67
N ALA A 347 -1.48 20.52 -2.74
CA ALA A 347 -1.87 20.44 -1.34
C ALA A 347 -3.39 20.61 -1.16
N VAL A 348 -4.01 21.58 -1.86
CA VAL A 348 -5.44 21.85 -1.77
C VAL A 348 -6.27 20.76 -2.47
N THR A 349 -5.79 20.24 -3.60
CA THR A 349 -6.51 19.20 -4.36
C THR A 349 -6.59 17.89 -3.55
N TYR A 350 -5.53 17.51 -2.86
CA TYR A 350 -5.48 16.27 -2.07
C TYR A 350 -5.92 16.44 -0.60
N ALA A 351 -6.33 17.63 -0.18
CA ALA A 351 -6.79 17.93 1.17
C ALA A 351 -8.04 17.14 1.56
N THR A 352 -8.10 16.73 2.81
CA THR A 352 -9.32 16.21 3.44
C THR A 352 -10.26 17.36 3.81
N ARG A 353 -9.73 18.41 4.41
CA ARG A 353 -10.43 19.66 4.76
C ARG A 353 -9.74 20.84 4.07
N LYS A 354 -10.17 21.19 2.85
CA LYS A 354 -9.54 22.23 2.02
C LYS A 354 -9.31 23.54 2.77
N ALA A 355 -10.30 24.00 3.57
CA ALA A 355 -10.18 25.24 4.35
C ALA A 355 -9.09 25.17 5.43
N VAL A 356 -8.76 23.99 5.96
CA VAL A 356 -7.68 23.80 6.94
C VAL A 356 -6.33 23.92 6.25
N VAL A 357 -6.18 23.23 5.11
CA VAL A 357 -4.94 23.26 4.31
C VAL A 357 -4.69 24.67 3.78
N GLN A 358 -5.72 25.37 3.26
CA GLN A 358 -5.57 26.74 2.77
C GLN A 358 -5.09 27.69 3.87
N ARG A 359 -5.69 27.63 5.07
CA ARG A 359 -5.24 28.43 6.22
C ARG A 359 -3.80 28.09 6.64
N GLY A 360 -3.42 26.81 6.54
CA GLY A 360 -2.05 26.37 6.81
C GLY A 360 -1.07 26.97 5.80
N ILE A 361 -1.40 26.92 4.52
CA ILE A 361 -0.62 27.51 3.42
C ILE A 361 -0.48 29.03 3.61
N ASP A 362 -1.58 29.71 3.93
CA ASP A 362 -1.57 31.18 4.16
C ASP A 362 -0.61 31.56 5.31
N LYS A 363 -0.56 30.77 6.39
CA LYS A 363 0.42 30.96 7.47
C LYS A 363 1.87 30.79 6.99
N VAL A 364 2.14 29.77 6.17
CA VAL A 364 3.45 29.53 5.57
C VAL A 364 3.85 30.71 4.68
N LYS A 365 2.94 31.20 3.82
CA LYS A 365 3.16 32.36 2.95
C LYS A 365 3.45 33.62 3.78
N GLN A 366 2.66 33.88 4.82
CA GLN A 366 2.91 35.00 5.75
C GLN A 366 4.28 34.91 6.41
N GLY A 367 4.69 33.72 6.86
CA GLY A 367 6.03 33.51 7.42
C GLY A 367 7.18 33.79 6.43
N ARG A 368 6.92 33.63 5.13
CA ARG A 368 7.85 33.95 4.03
C ARG A 368 7.75 35.39 3.53
N GLY A 369 6.80 36.19 4.03
CA GLY A 369 6.51 37.55 3.54
C GLY A 369 5.83 37.59 2.18
N GLU A 370 5.18 36.47 1.77
CA GLU A 370 4.43 36.37 0.52
C GLU A 370 3.00 36.87 0.70
N LYS A 371 2.37 37.36 -0.38
CA LYS A 371 0.97 37.77 -0.36
C LYS A 371 0.04 36.54 -0.22
N THR A 372 -0.96 36.63 0.67
CA THR A 372 -1.92 35.53 0.94
C THR A 372 -3.26 35.70 0.20
N THR A 373 -3.53 36.86 -0.41
CA THR A 373 -4.75 37.14 -1.19
C THR A 373 -4.43 37.94 -2.43
N ASP A 374 -5.13 37.66 -3.54
CA ASP A 374 -5.11 38.47 -4.78
C ASP A 374 -5.98 39.70 -4.70
N VAL A 375 -6.59 39.97 -3.55
CA VAL A 375 -7.45 41.15 -3.36
C VAL A 375 -6.56 42.34 -3.07
N GLU A 376 -6.17 43.05 -4.13
CA GLU A 376 -5.51 44.34 -4.02
C GLU A 376 -6.55 45.37 -3.50
N GLY A 377 -6.27 45.96 -2.34
CA GLY A 377 -6.96 47.17 -1.92
C GLY A 377 -7.96 47.07 -0.78
N LEU A 378 -8.12 45.96 -0.06
CA LEU A 378 -8.86 45.92 1.20
C LEU A 378 -8.08 46.70 2.27
N LYS A 379 -8.21 48.01 2.30
CA LYS A 379 -7.91 48.83 3.48
C LYS A 379 -9.08 48.72 4.42
N LEU A 380 -8.86 48.21 5.63
CA LEU A 380 -9.85 48.34 6.73
C LEU A 380 -10.05 49.83 6.97
N ASP A 381 -11.24 50.34 6.65
CA ASP A 381 -11.63 51.71 7.01
C ASP A 381 -11.93 51.75 8.52
N TRP A 382 -10.89 52.04 9.30
CA TRP A 382 -10.96 52.15 10.75
C TRP A 382 -11.89 53.33 11.19
N ASP A 383 -12.28 54.21 10.29
CA ASP A 383 -13.14 55.38 10.58
C ASP A 383 -14.64 55.07 10.39
N TYR A 384 -15.00 53.97 9.74
CA TYR A 384 -16.40 53.57 9.54
C TYR A 384 -17.14 53.38 10.87
N ASN A 385 -16.51 52.80 11.88
CA ASN A 385 -17.12 52.61 13.20
C ASN A 385 -17.24 53.91 14.04
N LYS A 386 -16.55 55.00 13.67
CA LYS A 386 -16.70 56.28 14.32
C LYS A 386 -17.86 57.10 13.75
N SER A 387 -18.27 56.86 12.51
CA SER A 387 -19.37 57.55 11.84
C SER A 387 -20.75 57.00 12.23
N VAL A 388 -20.82 55.70 12.63
CA VAL A 388 -22.08 55.03 13.03
C VAL A 388 -22.50 55.34 14.48
N LYS A 389 -21.58 55.84 15.33
CA LYS A 389 -21.88 56.23 16.73
C LYS A 389 -22.29 57.72 16.88
N LYS A 390 -22.50 58.45 15.77
CA LYS A 390 -22.96 59.86 15.78
C LYS A 390 -24.29 60.05 15.09
N LYS A 391 -25.18 59.09 15.02
CA LYS A 391 -26.59 59.27 14.66
C LYS A 391 -27.48 58.65 15.73
#